data_e502c5d90d5e522188bb51db8bc579d4
#
_entry.id   e502c5d90d5e522188bb51db8bc579d4
#
_cell.length_a   1.000
_cell.length_b   1.000
_cell.length_c   1.000
_cell.angle_alpha   90.00
_cell.angle_beta   90.00
_cell.angle_gamma   90.00
#
_symmetry.space_group_name_H-M   'P 1'
#
loop_
_entity.id
_entity.type
_entity.pdbx_description
1 polymer ?
#
loop_
_entity_poly.entity_id
_entity_poly.type
_entity_poly.pdbx_seq_one_letter_code
_entity_poly.pdbx_strand_id
1 'polypeptide(L)'
;MARAAATDGNPETEADPNWLPEVGNTTPDPSYPGAHAVISAAGAEVLSSFFRKRHFEFSVTSEVMPGVERSFTSFRAAAEEATLSRIFAGVHFLFDLTTGQRLGSDIADFIVDNFLTSGDRDA
;
A
#
# COMPACT_ATOMS: atom_id res chain seq x y z
N MET A 1 7.59 17.59 1.34
CA MET A 1 8.25 17.17 0.10
C MET A 1 8.50 18.40 -0.78
N ALA A 2 7.66 18.77 -1.72
CA ALA A 2 7.92 19.94 -2.58
C ALA A 2 8.22 21.25 -1.84
N ARG A 3 7.63 21.48 -0.68
CA ARG A 3 7.94 22.65 0.16
C ARG A 3 9.36 22.67 0.72
N ALA A 4 9.95 21.50 0.95
CA ALA A 4 11.27 21.37 1.54
C ALA A 4 12.39 21.23 0.50
N ALA A 5 12.08 21.29 -0.79
CA ALA A 5 13.05 21.11 -1.88
C ALA A 5 14.23 22.11 -1.80
N ALA A 6 14.00 23.31 -1.27
CA ALA A 6 15.08 24.29 -1.06
C ALA A 6 16.13 23.85 -0.03
N THR A 7 15.84 22.85 0.80
CA THR A 7 16.70 22.37 1.91
C THR A 7 17.04 20.89 1.81
N ASP A 8 16.65 20.22 0.74
CA ASP A 8 16.91 18.79 0.55
C ASP A 8 18.32 18.48 0.00
N GLY A 9 19.07 19.52 -0.35
CA GLY A 9 20.43 19.39 -0.89
C GLY A 9 20.50 18.97 -2.34
N ASN A 10 19.36 18.86 -3.03
CA ASN A 10 19.30 18.48 -4.44
C ASN A 10 19.10 19.72 -5.33
N PRO A 11 20.09 20.10 -6.17
CA PRO A 11 19.97 21.27 -7.06
C PRO A 11 18.96 21.08 -8.21
N GLU A 12 18.49 19.85 -8.44
CA GLU A 12 17.50 19.53 -9.49
C GLU A 12 16.05 19.66 -9.01
N THR A 13 15.83 19.91 -7.73
CA THR A 13 14.50 20.11 -7.16
C THR A 13 14.24 21.58 -6.91
N GLU A 14 13.05 22.05 -7.28
CA GLU A 14 12.57 23.39 -7.03
C GLU A 14 11.52 23.41 -5.91
N ALA A 15 11.69 24.32 -4.96
CA ALA A 15 10.74 24.45 -3.86
C ALA A 15 9.45 25.13 -4.31
N ASP A 16 8.31 24.50 -4.01
CA ASP A 16 6.99 25.12 -4.12
C ASP A 16 6.41 25.34 -2.72
N PRO A 17 6.50 26.55 -2.16
CA PRO A 17 5.98 26.85 -0.83
C PRO A 17 4.46 26.77 -0.73
N ASN A 18 3.75 26.84 -1.87
CA ASN A 18 2.30 26.76 -1.94
C ASN A 18 1.78 25.35 -2.22
N TRP A 19 2.66 24.40 -2.46
CA TRP A 19 2.27 23.03 -2.74
C TRP A 19 1.47 22.42 -1.57
N LEU A 20 0.37 21.76 -1.91
CA LEU A 20 -0.47 21.00 -1.00
C LEU A 20 -0.66 19.58 -1.56
N PRO A 21 -0.71 18.56 -0.70
CA PRO A 21 -1.11 17.23 -1.16
C PRO A 21 -2.58 17.23 -1.60
N GLU A 22 -2.93 16.38 -2.55
CA GLU A 22 -4.31 16.27 -3.06
C GLU A 22 -5.34 15.98 -1.95
N VAL A 23 -4.92 15.26 -0.91
CA VAL A 23 -5.77 14.99 0.27
C VAL A 23 -5.92 16.19 1.21
N GLY A 24 -5.37 17.34 0.86
CA GLY A 24 -5.52 18.61 1.61
C GLY A 24 -4.62 18.75 2.84
N ASN A 25 -4.25 17.65 3.49
CA ASN A 25 -3.41 17.64 4.70
C ASN A 25 -2.25 16.66 4.58
N THR A 26 -1.10 17.06 5.10
CA THR A 26 -0.01 16.12 5.37
C THR A 26 -0.28 15.46 6.72
N THR A 27 -0.36 14.14 6.76
CA THR A 27 -0.53 13.38 8.00
C THR A 27 0.71 13.53 8.89
N PRO A 28 0.56 13.50 10.23
CA PRO A 28 1.68 13.59 11.15
C PRO A 28 2.48 12.28 11.25
N ASP A 29 2.01 11.22 10.59
CA ASP A 29 2.62 9.90 10.65
C ASP A 29 3.96 9.85 9.90
N PRO A 30 4.90 8.99 10.32
CA PRO A 30 6.12 8.74 9.57
C PRO A 30 5.83 8.28 8.14
N SER A 31 6.53 8.87 7.17
CA SER A 31 6.35 8.52 5.75
C SER A 31 6.91 7.14 5.41
N TYR A 32 8.00 6.74 6.07
CA TYR A 32 8.76 5.54 5.76
C TYR A 32 8.76 4.52 6.91
N PRO A 33 8.50 3.21 6.61
CA PRO A 33 7.95 2.70 5.35
C PRO A 33 6.46 3.06 5.21
N GLY A 34 5.94 3.10 3.97
CA GLY A 34 4.55 3.47 3.71
C GLY A 34 3.55 2.49 4.31
N ALA A 35 2.85 2.89 5.37
CA ALA A 35 1.97 2.01 6.15
C ALA A 35 0.84 1.38 5.31
N HIS A 36 0.22 2.15 4.39
CA HIS A 36 -0.80 1.61 3.50
C HIS A 36 -0.24 0.51 2.59
N ALA A 37 0.99 0.68 2.10
CA ALA A 37 1.64 -0.32 1.28
C ALA A 37 1.96 -1.60 2.07
N VAL A 38 2.41 -1.47 3.33
CA VAL A 38 2.65 -2.61 4.23
C VAL A 38 1.38 -3.41 4.44
N ILE A 39 0.32 -2.74 4.89
CA ILE A 39 -0.95 -3.42 5.25
C ILE A 39 -1.60 -4.04 4.02
N SER A 40 -1.63 -3.32 2.89
CA SER A 40 -2.24 -3.82 1.66
C SER A 40 -1.50 -5.02 1.08
N ALA A 41 -0.17 -4.99 1.07
CA ALA A 41 0.64 -6.10 0.59
C ALA A 41 0.51 -7.33 1.49
N ALA A 42 0.56 -7.14 2.82
CA ALA A 42 0.37 -8.23 3.77
C ALA A 42 -1.01 -8.89 3.62
N GLY A 43 -2.07 -8.08 3.54
CA GLY A 43 -3.43 -8.58 3.34
C GLY A 43 -3.58 -9.35 2.03
N ALA A 44 -3.04 -8.83 0.94
CA ALA A 44 -3.09 -9.47 -0.37
C ALA A 44 -2.37 -10.83 -0.38
N GLU A 45 -1.20 -10.93 0.26
CA GLU A 45 -0.43 -12.17 0.32
C GLU A 45 -1.14 -13.23 1.18
N VAL A 46 -1.63 -12.86 2.38
CA VAL A 46 -2.40 -13.77 3.24
C VAL A 46 -3.65 -14.28 2.54
N LEU A 47 -4.42 -13.41 1.89
CA LEU A 47 -5.63 -13.82 1.17
C LEU A 47 -5.30 -14.72 -0.02
N SER A 48 -4.24 -14.40 -0.78
CA SER A 48 -3.78 -15.24 -1.90
C SER A 48 -3.38 -16.62 -1.44
N SER A 49 -2.68 -16.71 -0.32
CA SER A 49 -2.28 -17.97 0.31
C SER A 49 -3.48 -18.76 0.81
N PHE A 50 -4.39 -18.10 1.53
CA PHE A 50 -5.60 -18.74 2.08
C PHE A 50 -6.49 -19.35 1.00
N PHE A 51 -6.76 -18.60 -0.06
CA PHE A 51 -7.57 -19.09 -1.18
C PHE A 51 -6.80 -19.95 -2.16
N ARG A 52 -5.47 -20.07 -2.02
CA ARG A 52 -4.58 -20.77 -2.95
C ARG A 52 -4.77 -20.35 -4.41
N LYS A 53 -5.04 -19.06 -4.63
CA LYS A 53 -5.31 -18.48 -5.94
C LYS A 53 -4.57 -17.16 -6.09
N ARG A 54 -3.79 -17.05 -7.17
CA ARG A 54 -3.14 -15.79 -7.56
C ARG A 54 -4.06 -14.89 -8.38
N HIS A 55 -5.00 -15.48 -9.09
CA HIS A 55 -6.05 -14.77 -9.84
C HIS A 55 -7.38 -14.98 -9.15
N PHE A 56 -7.98 -13.88 -8.72
CA PHE A 56 -9.25 -13.85 -8.04
C PHE A 56 -9.98 -12.56 -8.41
N GLU A 57 -10.94 -12.67 -9.32
CA GLU A 57 -11.72 -11.50 -9.75
C GLU A 57 -12.72 -11.12 -8.68
N PHE A 58 -12.74 -9.85 -8.33
CA PHE A 58 -13.69 -9.29 -7.39
C PHE A 58 -13.88 -7.79 -7.62
N SER A 59 -14.96 -7.27 -7.07
CA SER A 59 -15.25 -5.84 -7.11
C SER A 59 -15.51 -5.32 -5.70
N VAL A 60 -15.18 -4.06 -5.50
CA VAL A 60 -15.42 -3.34 -4.25
C VAL A 60 -16.06 -1.98 -4.54
N THR A 61 -16.85 -1.52 -3.59
CA THR A 61 -17.39 -0.17 -3.56
C THR A 61 -16.89 0.56 -2.32
N SER A 62 -16.96 1.88 -2.32
CA SER A 62 -16.54 2.72 -1.20
C SER A 62 -17.64 3.72 -0.84
N GLU A 63 -17.85 3.94 0.45
CA GLU A 63 -18.80 4.94 0.94
C GLU A 63 -18.39 6.36 0.56
N VAL A 64 -17.09 6.62 0.42
CA VAL A 64 -16.57 7.94 0.01
C VAL A 64 -16.72 8.22 -1.49
N MET A 65 -17.05 7.19 -2.28
CA MET A 65 -17.31 7.29 -3.72
C MET A 65 -18.56 6.49 -4.10
N PRO A 66 -19.76 6.94 -3.67
CA PRO A 66 -21.00 6.23 -3.94
C PRO A 66 -21.21 6.01 -5.45
N GLY A 67 -21.62 4.81 -5.85
CA GLY A 67 -21.88 4.46 -7.24
C GLY A 67 -20.63 4.16 -8.09
N VAL A 68 -19.44 4.23 -7.51
CA VAL A 68 -18.18 3.81 -8.17
C VAL A 68 -17.82 2.42 -7.71
N GLU A 69 -17.75 1.50 -8.65
CA GLU A 69 -17.24 0.13 -8.44
C GLU A 69 -15.86 0.00 -9.03
N ARG A 70 -14.95 -0.60 -8.26
CA ARG A 70 -13.57 -0.91 -8.68
C ARG A 70 -13.43 -2.41 -8.78
N SER A 71 -13.01 -2.90 -9.95
CA SER A 71 -12.84 -4.33 -10.22
C SER A 71 -11.36 -4.68 -10.31
N PHE A 72 -10.99 -5.82 -9.74
CA PHE A 72 -9.62 -6.31 -9.68
C PHE A 72 -9.54 -7.76 -10.12
N THR A 73 -8.41 -8.13 -10.71
CA THR A 73 -8.13 -9.49 -11.16
C THR A 73 -7.32 -10.31 -10.14
N SER A 74 -6.90 -9.67 -9.06
CA SER A 74 -6.17 -10.32 -7.95
C SER A 74 -6.15 -9.40 -6.72
N PHE A 75 -5.94 -9.98 -5.54
CA PHE A 75 -5.71 -9.22 -4.31
C PHE A 75 -4.47 -8.32 -4.44
N ARG A 76 -3.44 -8.81 -5.13
CA ARG A 76 -2.23 -8.04 -5.40
C ARG A 76 -2.51 -6.80 -6.24
N ALA A 77 -3.33 -6.90 -7.28
CA ALA A 77 -3.71 -5.74 -8.10
C ALA A 77 -4.41 -4.66 -7.25
N ALA A 78 -5.28 -5.07 -6.34
CA ALA A 78 -5.92 -4.14 -5.41
C ALA A 78 -4.91 -3.48 -4.45
N ALA A 79 -3.96 -4.24 -3.92
CA ALA A 79 -2.90 -3.71 -3.06
C ALA A 79 -1.96 -2.75 -3.80
N GLU A 80 -1.64 -3.03 -5.06
CA GLU A 80 -0.84 -2.16 -5.92
C GLU A 80 -1.56 -0.83 -6.19
N GLU A 81 -2.86 -0.87 -6.49
CA GLU A 81 -3.67 0.34 -6.67
C GLU A 81 -3.74 1.17 -5.37
N ALA A 82 -4.01 0.53 -4.24
CA ALA A 82 -4.00 1.19 -2.93
C ALA A 82 -2.64 1.85 -2.63
N THR A 83 -1.55 1.18 -3.00
CA THR A 83 -0.19 1.71 -2.86
C THR A 83 0.02 2.93 -3.75
N LEU A 84 -0.29 2.83 -5.04
CA LEU A 84 -0.13 3.93 -5.99
C LEU A 84 -1.00 5.15 -5.65
N SER A 85 -2.16 4.93 -5.05
CA SER A 85 -3.03 6.03 -4.61
C SER A 85 -2.32 7.00 -3.68
N ARG A 86 -1.32 6.55 -2.93
CA ARG A 86 -0.53 7.37 -2.01
C ARG A 86 0.44 8.32 -2.72
N ILE A 87 0.92 7.95 -3.91
CA ILE A 87 1.69 8.82 -4.78
C ILE A 87 0.79 9.93 -5.32
N PHE A 88 -0.37 9.56 -5.88
CA PHE A 88 -1.32 10.53 -6.41
C PHE A 88 -1.87 11.47 -5.34
N ALA A 89 -2.05 10.96 -4.12
CA ALA A 89 -2.41 11.78 -2.97
C ALA A 89 -1.31 12.78 -2.55
N GLY A 90 -0.06 12.60 -3.02
CA GLY A 90 1.06 13.49 -2.72
C GLY A 90 1.62 13.34 -1.30
N VAL A 91 1.46 12.20 -0.66
CA VAL A 91 1.84 11.98 0.74
C VAL A 91 3.01 11.03 0.95
N HIS A 92 3.46 10.34 -0.10
CA HIS A 92 4.58 9.41 -0.05
C HIS A 92 5.51 9.54 -1.24
N PHE A 93 6.76 9.15 -1.05
CA PHE A 93 7.71 8.87 -2.12
C PHE A 93 7.61 7.41 -2.57
N LEU A 94 8.07 7.14 -3.79
CA LEU A 94 8.01 5.78 -4.33
C LEU A 94 8.79 4.76 -3.46
N PHE A 95 9.92 5.15 -2.91
CA PHE A 95 10.73 4.25 -2.07
C PHE A 95 10.05 3.91 -0.74
N ASP A 96 9.24 4.81 -0.17
CA ASP A 96 8.43 4.52 1.03
C ASP A 96 7.50 3.34 0.75
N LEU A 97 6.89 3.37 -0.42
CA LEU A 97 5.87 2.42 -0.83
C LEU A 97 6.46 1.09 -1.27
N THR A 98 7.53 1.10 -2.04
CA THR A 98 8.20 -0.14 -2.47
C THR A 98 8.79 -0.89 -1.28
N THR A 99 9.36 -0.17 -0.32
CA THR A 99 9.82 -0.76 0.94
C THR A 99 8.65 -1.29 1.76
N GLY A 100 7.54 -0.53 1.82
CA GLY A 100 6.33 -0.94 2.51
C GLY A 100 5.73 -2.23 1.92
N GLN A 101 5.61 -2.32 0.60
CA GLN A 101 5.11 -3.54 -0.04
C GLN A 101 5.98 -4.76 0.27
N ARG A 102 7.30 -4.61 0.17
CA ARG A 102 8.22 -5.69 0.50
C ARG A 102 8.08 -6.14 1.96
N LEU A 103 8.10 -5.20 2.88
CA LEU A 103 7.93 -5.48 4.30
C LEU A 103 6.60 -6.20 4.59
N GLY A 104 5.51 -5.75 3.97
CA GLY A 104 4.20 -6.38 4.11
C GLY A 104 4.19 -7.82 3.62
N SER A 105 4.78 -8.10 2.46
CA SER A 105 4.91 -9.46 1.92
C SER A 105 5.76 -10.34 2.83
N ASP A 106 6.93 -9.86 3.28
CA ASP A 106 7.82 -10.63 4.17
C ASP A 106 7.12 -10.99 5.50
N ILE A 107 6.33 -10.06 6.07
CA ILE A 107 5.52 -10.30 7.27
C ILE A 107 4.44 -11.36 7.00
N ALA A 108 3.74 -11.26 5.88
CA ALA A 108 2.69 -12.20 5.53
C ALA A 108 3.23 -13.62 5.32
N ASP A 109 4.33 -13.76 4.60
CA ASP A 109 5.01 -15.04 4.39
C ASP A 109 5.39 -15.66 5.74
N PHE A 110 5.99 -14.86 6.63
CA PHE A 110 6.34 -15.33 7.98
C PHE A 110 5.11 -15.82 8.75
N ILE A 111 3.99 -15.10 8.69
CA ILE A 111 2.75 -15.47 9.39
C ILE A 111 2.14 -16.73 8.77
N VAL A 112 2.09 -16.82 7.45
CA VAL A 112 1.54 -17.99 6.75
C VAL A 112 2.34 -19.25 7.08
N ASP A 113 3.66 -19.14 7.05
CA ASP A 113 4.55 -20.29 7.27
C ASP A 113 4.60 -20.76 8.73
N ASN A 114 4.36 -19.86 9.69
CA ASN A 114 4.55 -20.20 11.10
C ASN A 114 3.25 -20.30 11.92
N PHE A 115 2.18 -19.61 11.53
CA PHE A 115 0.96 -19.50 12.34
C PHE A 115 -0.31 -19.92 11.60
N LEU A 116 -0.34 -19.84 10.28
CA LEU A 116 -1.51 -20.24 9.48
C LEU A 116 -1.31 -21.59 8.79
N THR A 117 -0.41 -22.38 9.28
CA THR A 117 -0.25 -23.77 8.83
C THR A 117 -1.54 -24.54 9.13
N SER A 118 -1.99 -25.36 8.16
CA SER A 118 -3.02 -26.35 8.43
C SER A 118 -2.47 -27.28 9.50
N GLY A 119 -2.90 -27.10 10.74
CA GLY A 119 -2.56 -28.04 11.81
C GLY A 119 -2.88 -29.45 11.35
N ASP A 120 -2.00 -30.39 11.61
CA ASP A 120 -2.23 -31.80 11.39
C ASP A 120 -3.58 -32.14 12.01
N ARG A 121 -4.59 -32.40 11.16
CA ARG A 121 -5.85 -32.98 11.58
C ARG A 121 -5.66 -34.49 11.62
N ASP A 122 -4.67 -34.89 12.37
CA ASP A 122 -4.47 -36.30 12.73
C ASP A 122 -4.42 -36.40 14.26
N ALA A 123 -5.61 -36.44 14.83
CA ALA A 123 -5.87 -36.96 16.14
C ALA A 123 -7.29 -37.52 16.19
#